data_9e542dda102c64557a21c725dbaf3909
#
_entry.id   9e542dda102c64557a21c725dbaf3909
#
_cell.length_a   1.000
_cell.length_b   1.000
_cell.length_c   1.000
_cell.angle_alpha   90.00
_cell.angle_beta   90.00
_cell.angle_gamma   90.00
#
_symmetry.space_group_name_H-M   'P 1'
#
loop_
_entity.id
_entity.type
_entity.pdbx_description
1 polymer ?
#
loop_
_entity_poly.entity_id
_entity_poly.type
_entity_poly.pdbx_seq_one_letter_code
_entity_poly.pdbx_strand_id
1 'polypeptide(L)'
;MTRISFYYDPSCPWCWITSRWLTEVQTEREIEIEWLPFSLAIKNGELGGEDITGHLDTHSIAHRVLRVIEAIHAKEGIDRGELFTEFGKSYFIDPKLDDDNFFQATLERLNLSVSYLNELDNTDHDSALQQHIDDAVEIAGDDVGVPLIIFETSDGERVGYFGPVMRRLPTLERGLEIWDSLVVIATGPDFYELKRKRARRSKVKTTKRLFPELTKQPQ
;
A
#
# COMPACT_ATOMS: atom_id res chain seq x y z
N MET A 1 -20.66 -10.21 1.50
CA MET A 1 -19.21 -10.02 1.74
C MET A 1 -18.58 -9.61 0.43
N THR A 2 -17.90 -8.48 0.39
CA THR A 2 -17.21 -7.98 -0.81
C THR A 2 -15.76 -8.42 -0.75
N ARG A 3 -15.24 -9.06 -1.80
CA ARG A 3 -13.82 -9.43 -1.92
C ARG A 3 -13.09 -8.45 -2.80
N ILE A 4 -11.92 -8.01 -2.34
CA ILE A 4 -11.04 -7.13 -3.10
C ILE A 4 -9.58 -7.54 -2.96
N SER A 5 -8.80 -7.31 -4.02
CA SER A 5 -7.34 -7.27 -3.93
C SER A 5 -6.89 -5.80 -3.95
N PHE A 6 -6.10 -5.40 -2.96
CA PHE A 6 -5.57 -4.04 -2.84
C PHE A 6 -4.07 -4.04 -3.12
N TYR A 7 -3.70 -3.40 -4.23
CA TYR A 7 -2.31 -3.28 -4.65
C TYR A 7 -1.69 -1.98 -4.14
N TYR A 8 -0.49 -2.08 -3.58
CA TYR A 8 0.18 -0.97 -2.92
C TYR A 8 1.70 -0.95 -3.15
N ASP A 9 2.27 0.25 -3.07
CA ASP A 9 3.71 0.48 -2.96
C ASP A 9 4.00 1.26 -1.67
N PRO A 10 5.02 0.85 -0.86
CA PRO A 10 5.33 1.51 0.41
C PRO A 10 5.74 2.97 0.30
N SER A 11 6.29 3.40 -0.84
CA SER A 11 6.64 4.81 -1.06
C SER A 11 5.43 5.70 -1.35
N CYS A 12 4.32 5.09 -1.78
CA CYS A 12 3.17 5.84 -2.29
C CYS A 12 2.30 6.41 -1.16
N PRO A 13 2.30 7.73 -0.95
CA PRO A 13 1.50 8.34 0.11
C PRO A 13 -0.02 8.21 -0.13
N TRP A 14 -0.42 7.98 -1.36
CA TRP A 14 -1.81 7.72 -1.73
C TRP A 14 -2.22 6.32 -1.33
N CYS A 15 -1.34 5.31 -1.52
CA CYS A 15 -1.55 3.95 -1.02
C CYS A 15 -1.71 3.94 0.49
N TRP A 16 -0.86 4.68 1.22
CA TRP A 16 -0.98 4.81 2.66
C TRP A 16 -2.34 5.36 3.10
N ILE A 17 -2.81 6.46 2.50
CA ILE A 17 -4.11 7.04 2.87
C ILE A 17 -5.25 6.10 2.53
N THR A 18 -5.22 5.47 1.35
CA THR A 18 -6.27 4.56 0.89
C THR A 18 -6.33 3.28 1.71
N SER A 19 -5.18 2.71 2.06
CA SER A 19 -5.13 1.54 2.95
C SER A 19 -5.72 1.85 4.33
N ARG A 20 -5.42 3.01 4.91
CA ARG A 20 -5.99 3.41 6.20
C ARG A 20 -7.50 3.61 6.14
N TRP A 21 -7.98 4.15 5.02
CA TRP A 21 -9.40 4.24 4.76
C TRP A 21 -10.06 2.85 4.65
N LEU A 22 -9.48 1.93 3.88
CA LEU A 22 -9.98 0.55 3.76
C LEU A 22 -10.04 -0.14 5.12
N THR A 23 -9.01 0.00 5.95
CA THR A 23 -8.96 -0.58 7.29
C THR A 23 -10.07 -0.03 8.19
N GLU A 24 -10.41 1.27 8.12
CA GLU A 24 -11.53 1.82 8.88
C GLU A 24 -12.89 1.36 8.33
N VAL A 25 -13.05 1.34 7.01
CA VAL A 25 -14.32 0.90 6.39
C VAL A 25 -14.60 -0.58 6.67
N GLN A 26 -13.56 -1.41 6.71
CA GLN A 26 -13.66 -2.86 7.01
C GLN A 26 -14.25 -3.13 8.40
N THR A 27 -14.18 -2.18 9.36
CA THR A 27 -14.82 -2.35 10.66
C THR A 27 -16.34 -2.28 10.62
N GLU A 28 -16.90 -1.68 9.58
CA GLU A 28 -18.33 -1.38 9.43
C GLU A 28 -18.95 -2.05 8.17
N ARG A 29 -18.14 -2.70 7.37
CA ARG A 29 -18.56 -3.40 6.15
C ARG A 29 -17.88 -4.76 6.08
N GLU A 30 -18.59 -5.76 5.60
CA GLU A 30 -18.05 -7.10 5.37
C GLU A 30 -17.18 -7.11 4.11
N ILE A 31 -15.89 -6.83 4.30
CA ILE A 31 -14.88 -6.76 3.24
C ILE A 31 -13.76 -7.74 3.56
N GLU A 32 -13.45 -8.60 2.61
CA GLU A 32 -12.24 -9.41 2.61
C GLU A 32 -11.20 -8.71 1.72
N ILE A 33 -10.04 -8.39 2.27
CA ILE A 33 -8.97 -7.65 1.58
C ILE A 33 -7.75 -8.55 1.44
N GLU A 34 -7.41 -8.87 0.21
CA GLU A 34 -6.11 -9.44 -0.14
C GLU A 34 -5.12 -8.31 -0.40
N TRP A 35 -4.04 -8.25 0.38
CA TRP A 35 -3.01 -7.22 0.26
C TRP A 35 -1.89 -7.68 -0.65
N LEU A 36 -1.67 -6.96 -1.75
CA LEU A 36 -0.71 -7.36 -2.78
C LEU A 36 0.32 -6.25 -3.05
N PRO A 37 1.62 -6.57 -2.92
CA PRO A 37 2.69 -5.67 -3.33
C PRO A 37 2.63 -5.29 -4.81
N PHE A 38 2.93 -4.03 -5.11
CA PHE A 38 3.07 -3.53 -6.47
C PHE A 38 4.27 -2.59 -6.52
N SER A 39 5.41 -3.08 -6.96
CA SER A 39 6.63 -2.29 -7.00
C SER A 39 6.58 -1.24 -8.11
N LEU A 40 6.56 0.04 -7.73
CA LEU A 40 6.68 1.16 -8.67
C LEU A 40 8.07 1.16 -9.33
N ALA A 41 9.12 0.72 -8.63
CA ALA A 41 10.45 0.61 -9.19
C ALA A 41 10.49 -0.38 -10.37
N ILE A 42 9.85 -1.55 -10.24
CA ILE A 42 9.73 -2.50 -11.36
C ILE A 42 8.86 -1.89 -12.46
N LYS A 43 7.67 -1.42 -12.12
CA LYS A 43 6.69 -0.92 -13.11
C LYS A 43 7.23 0.21 -13.96
N ASN A 44 8.05 1.09 -13.37
CA ASN A 44 8.63 2.25 -14.05
C ASN A 44 9.99 1.96 -14.69
N GLY A 45 10.60 0.78 -14.46
CA GLY A 45 11.97 0.48 -14.89
C GLY A 45 13.04 1.26 -14.12
N GLU A 46 12.79 1.52 -12.83
CA GLU A 46 13.63 2.36 -11.96
C GLU A 46 14.42 1.54 -10.91
N LEU A 47 14.52 0.21 -11.09
CA LEU A 47 15.27 -0.66 -10.17
C LEU A 47 16.73 -0.22 -10.05
N GLY A 48 17.17 0.06 -8.83
CA GLY A 48 18.53 0.55 -8.56
C GLY A 48 18.75 2.00 -8.97
N GLY A 49 17.69 2.75 -9.28
CA GLY A 49 17.77 4.18 -9.57
C GLY A 49 18.30 4.96 -8.37
N GLU A 50 19.11 5.99 -8.65
CA GLU A 50 19.63 6.92 -7.66
C GLU A 50 18.97 8.29 -7.83
N ASP A 51 18.85 9.02 -6.72
CA ASP A 51 18.44 10.41 -6.74
C ASP A 51 19.61 11.34 -7.14
N ILE A 52 19.35 12.65 -7.19
CA ILE A 52 20.37 13.66 -7.57
C ILE A 52 21.55 13.74 -6.58
N THR A 53 21.48 13.08 -5.44
CA THR A 53 22.54 13.02 -4.41
C THR A 53 23.34 11.72 -4.44
N GLY A 54 22.97 10.78 -5.34
CA GLY A 54 23.62 9.47 -5.48
C GLY A 54 23.13 8.43 -4.44
N HIS A 55 22.01 8.70 -3.75
CA HIS A 55 21.33 7.73 -2.92
C HIS A 55 20.23 7.01 -3.72
N LEU A 56 19.85 5.82 -3.28
CA LEU A 56 18.71 5.11 -3.88
C LEU A 56 17.47 6.00 -3.85
N ASP A 57 16.78 6.07 -4.99
CA ASP A 57 15.51 6.80 -5.05
C ASP A 57 14.43 6.14 -4.18
N THR A 58 13.36 6.87 -3.94
CA THR A 58 12.27 6.44 -3.04
C THR A 58 11.61 5.14 -3.51
N HIS A 59 11.48 4.90 -4.83
CA HIS A 59 10.89 3.67 -5.36
C HIS A 59 11.83 2.47 -5.18
N SER A 60 13.13 2.66 -5.35
CA SER A 60 14.14 1.61 -5.10
C SER A 60 14.20 1.21 -3.62
N ILE A 61 14.10 2.18 -2.70
CA ILE A 61 13.98 1.89 -1.26
C ILE A 61 12.70 1.12 -0.96
N ALA A 62 11.57 1.54 -1.51
CA ALA A 62 10.29 0.87 -1.34
C ALA A 62 10.29 -0.56 -1.88
N HIS A 63 10.96 -0.81 -3.00
CA HIS A 63 11.13 -2.14 -3.55
C HIS A 63 11.88 -3.07 -2.57
N ARG A 64 12.93 -2.57 -1.93
CA ARG A 64 13.63 -3.32 -0.87
C ARG A 64 12.71 -3.63 0.32
N VAL A 65 11.82 -2.70 0.71
CA VAL A 65 10.77 -2.97 1.73
C VAL A 65 9.86 -4.11 1.28
N LEU A 66 9.46 -4.15 0.01
CA LEU A 66 8.59 -5.20 -0.52
C LEU A 66 9.26 -6.58 -0.47
N ARG A 67 10.55 -6.68 -0.75
CA ARG A 67 11.31 -7.94 -0.58
C ARG A 67 11.25 -8.44 0.86
N VAL A 68 11.45 -7.56 1.83
CA VAL A 68 11.35 -7.90 3.26
C VAL A 68 9.94 -8.34 3.62
N ILE A 69 8.90 -7.65 3.12
CA ILE A 69 7.50 -8.03 3.34
C ILE A 69 7.21 -9.43 2.80
N GLU A 70 7.64 -9.74 1.57
CA GLU A 70 7.45 -11.06 0.98
C GLU A 70 8.18 -12.15 1.77
N ALA A 71 9.42 -11.92 2.18
CA ALA A 71 10.20 -12.85 2.99
C ALA A 71 9.53 -13.16 4.34
N ILE A 72 9.06 -12.12 5.04
CA ILE A 72 8.37 -12.28 6.32
C ILE A 72 7.05 -13.00 6.13
N HIS A 73 6.24 -12.58 5.14
CA HIS A 73 4.97 -13.22 4.83
C HIS A 73 5.14 -14.72 4.54
N ALA A 74 6.10 -15.08 3.69
CA ALA A 74 6.35 -16.46 3.31
C ALA A 74 6.81 -17.34 4.48
N LYS A 75 7.62 -16.79 5.41
CA LYS A 75 8.23 -17.55 6.49
C LYS A 75 7.41 -17.56 7.77
N GLU A 76 6.83 -16.44 8.15
CA GLU A 76 6.12 -16.27 9.42
C GLU A 76 4.59 -16.32 9.24
N GLY A 77 4.07 -16.25 8.01
CA GLY A 77 2.63 -16.22 7.73
C GLY A 77 1.92 -14.93 8.16
N ILE A 78 2.68 -13.86 8.44
CA ILE A 78 2.11 -12.56 8.81
C ILE A 78 1.46 -11.94 7.57
N ASP A 79 0.27 -11.36 7.75
CA ASP A 79 -0.47 -10.72 6.66
C ASP A 79 0.30 -9.53 6.07
N ARG A 80 0.31 -9.42 4.73
CA ARG A 80 1.03 -8.36 4.02
C ARG A 80 0.50 -6.96 4.35
N GLY A 81 -0.79 -6.82 4.64
CA GLY A 81 -1.40 -5.56 5.06
C GLY A 81 -0.98 -5.14 6.46
N GLU A 82 -0.76 -6.10 7.36
CA GLU A 82 -0.16 -5.86 8.68
C GLU A 82 1.28 -5.36 8.53
N LEU A 83 2.10 -6.05 7.73
CA LEU A 83 3.48 -5.65 7.45
C LEU A 83 3.55 -4.27 6.79
N PHE A 84 2.72 -4.02 5.76
CA PHE A 84 2.62 -2.69 5.14
C PHE A 84 2.22 -1.61 6.15
N THR A 85 1.36 -1.95 7.11
CA THR A 85 0.95 -1.03 8.17
C THR A 85 2.13 -0.67 9.07
N GLU A 86 2.91 -1.64 9.50
CA GLU A 86 4.04 -1.40 10.40
C GLU A 86 5.18 -0.63 9.72
N PHE A 87 5.53 -0.98 8.48
CA PHE A 87 6.49 -0.19 7.70
C PHE A 87 5.98 1.23 7.43
N GLY A 88 4.70 1.38 7.10
CA GLY A 88 4.08 2.69 6.89
C GLY A 88 4.01 3.55 8.16
N LYS A 89 3.82 2.97 9.34
CA LYS A 89 3.94 3.70 10.61
C LYS A 89 5.33 4.29 10.78
N SER A 90 6.36 3.50 10.50
CA SER A 90 7.75 3.95 10.58
C SER A 90 8.02 5.07 9.57
N TYR A 91 7.58 4.92 8.34
CA TYR A 91 7.90 5.84 7.25
C TYR A 91 7.06 7.12 7.27
N PHE A 92 5.74 7.02 7.51
CA PHE A 92 4.82 8.16 7.37
C PHE A 92 4.46 8.85 8.68
N ILE A 93 4.57 8.14 9.82
CA ILE A 93 3.98 8.57 11.08
C ILE A 93 5.03 8.90 12.13
N ASP A 94 6.02 8.03 12.32
CA ASP A 94 7.00 8.20 13.39
C ASP A 94 8.03 9.30 13.02
N PRO A 95 8.05 10.43 13.76
CA PRO A 95 8.95 11.52 13.44
C PRO A 95 10.38 11.29 13.93
N LYS A 96 10.65 10.18 14.64
CA LYS A 96 11.94 9.86 15.25
C LYS A 96 12.80 8.97 14.37
N LEU A 97 12.18 8.38 13.34
CA LEU A 97 12.87 7.47 12.44
C LEU A 97 13.35 8.24 11.21
N ASP A 98 14.59 8.06 10.88
CA ASP A 98 15.21 8.47 9.64
C ASP A 98 15.33 7.28 8.67
N ASP A 99 15.84 7.55 7.47
CA ASP A 99 15.93 6.57 6.41
C ASP A 99 16.90 5.41 6.75
N ASP A 100 17.83 5.61 7.70
CA ASP A 100 18.84 4.62 8.05
C ASP A 100 18.34 3.58 9.06
N ASN A 101 17.40 3.94 9.93
CA ASN A 101 17.02 3.08 11.06
C ASN A 101 15.56 2.59 11.02
N PHE A 102 14.74 3.05 10.05
CA PHE A 102 13.32 2.69 10.04
C PHE A 102 13.07 1.19 9.80
N PHE A 103 13.93 0.51 9.05
CA PHE A 103 13.83 -0.92 8.82
C PHE A 103 13.99 -1.71 10.12
N GLN A 104 15.10 -1.47 10.83
CA GLN A 104 15.38 -2.14 12.09
C GLN A 104 14.29 -1.87 13.12
N ALA A 105 13.90 -0.60 13.29
CA ALA A 105 12.86 -0.21 14.23
C ALA A 105 11.50 -0.85 13.91
N THR A 106 11.22 -1.08 12.62
CA THR A 106 10.00 -1.79 12.22
C THR A 106 10.06 -3.27 12.60
N LEU A 107 11.19 -3.95 12.34
CA LEU A 107 11.38 -5.35 12.73
C LEU A 107 11.30 -5.53 14.26
N GLU A 108 11.92 -4.63 15.03
CA GLU A 108 11.86 -4.63 16.50
C GLU A 108 10.41 -4.49 17.00
N ARG A 109 9.60 -3.61 16.39
CA ARG A 109 8.18 -3.43 16.73
C ARG A 109 7.35 -4.66 16.43
N LEU A 110 7.68 -5.39 15.36
CA LEU A 110 7.07 -6.66 15.01
C LEU A 110 7.61 -7.83 15.83
N ASN A 111 8.59 -7.60 16.70
CA ASN A 111 9.31 -8.64 17.45
C ASN A 111 9.94 -9.70 16.52
N LEU A 112 10.44 -9.27 15.37
CA LEU A 112 11.11 -10.09 14.38
C LEU A 112 12.63 -9.95 14.43
N SER A 113 13.34 -10.97 13.93
CA SER A 113 14.79 -10.95 13.87
C SER A 113 15.29 -9.87 12.93
N VAL A 114 16.33 -9.15 13.35
CA VAL A 114 17.07 -8.21 12.49
C VAL A 114 17.71 -8.87 11.27
N SER A 115 17.82 -10.23 11.26
CA SER A 115 18.32 -10.97 10.09
C SER A 115 17.49 -10.77 8.83
N TYR A 116 16.22 -10.33 8.94
CA TYR A 116 15.40 -9.94 7.78
C TYR A 116 15.94 -8.73 7.03
N LEU A 117 16.89 -7.96 7.60
CA LEU A 117 17.60 -6.93 6.85
C LEU A 117 18.42 -7.49 5.67
N ASN A 118 18.80 -8.77 5.72
CA ASN A 118 19.48 -9.43 4.60
C ASN A 118 18.56 -9.60 3.39
N GLU A 119 17.23 -9.59 3.58
CA GLU A 119 16.25 -9.71 2.50
C GLU A 119 16.10 -8.41 1.68
N LEU A 120 16.63 -7.29 2.16
CA LEU A 120 16.60 -6.02 1.44
C LEU A 120 17.21 -6.14 0.04
N ASP A 121 18.28 -6.92 -0.08
CA ASP A 121 19.02 -7.11 -1.33
C ASP A 121 18.84 -8.51 -1.94
N ASN A 122 17.95 -9.33 -1.36
CA ASN A 122 17.62 -10.66 -1.89
C ASN A 122 16.67 -10.56 -3.08
N THR A 123 17.19 -10.80 -4.28
CA THR A 123 16.43 -10.73 -5.54
C THR A 123 15.54 -11.94 -5.81
N ASP A 124 15.57 -12.98 -4.98
CA ASP A 124 14.72 -14.17 -5.14
C ASP A 124 13.22 -13.83 -5.06
N HIS A 125 12.89 -12.71 -4.40
CA HIS A 125 11.49 -12.23 -4.29
C HIS A 125 11.00 -11.44 -5.51
N ASP A 126 11.91 -10.99 -6.40
CA ASP A 126 11.56 -10.08 -7.49
C ASP A 126 10.62 -10.73 -8.50
N SER A 127 10.73 -12.04 -8.71
CA SER A 127 9.81 -12.77 -9.61
C SER A 127 8.37 -12.78 -9.10
N ALA A 128 8.16 -12.92 -7.79
CA ALA A 128 6.83 -12.83 -7.19
C ALA A 128 6.27 -11.40 -7.26
N LEU A 129 7.13 -10.40 -7.00
CA LEU A 129 6.75 -8.99 -7.12
C LEU A 129 6.39 -8.60 -8.56
N GLN A 130 7.11 -9.14 -9.57
CA GLN A 130 6.75 -8.97 -10.97
C GLN A 130 5.42 -9.63 -11.29
N GLN A 131 5.15 -10.85 -10.81
CA GLN A 131 3.89 -11.55 -11.04
C GLN A 131 2.70 -10.76 -10.51
N HIS A 132 2.80 -10.16 -9.33
CA HIS A 132 1.73 -9.28 -8.80
C HIS A 132 1.43 -8.09 -9.73
N ILE A 133 2.47 -7.53 -10.37
CA ILE A 133 2.29 -6.44 -11.33
C ILE A 133 1.61 -6.95 -12.60
N ASP A 134 2.06 -8.09 -13.12
CA ASP A 134 1.51 -8.69 -14.34
C ASP A 134 0.03 -9.03 -14.16
N ASP A 135 -0.35 -9.66 -13.04
CA ASP A 135 -1.73 -9.95 -12.68
C ASP A 135 -2.60 -8.69 -12.57
N ALA A 136 -2.06 -7.62 -11.98
CA ALA A 136 -2.76 -6.35 -11.85
C ALA A 136 -2.97 -5.67 -13.20
N VAL A 137 -1.96 -5.69 -14.07
CA VAL A 137 -1.98 -5.09 -15.41
C VAL A 137 -2.90 -5.85 -16.34
N GLU A 138 -2.93 -7.18 -16.26
CA GLU A 138 -3.85 -8.01 -17.05
C GLU A 138 -5.33 -7.62 -16.81
N ILE A 139 -5.68 -7.25 -15.58
CA ILE A 139 -7.07 -6.92 -15.22
C ILE A 139 -7.37 -5.43 -15.43
N ALA A 140 -6.45 -4.54 -15.05
CA ALA A 140 -6.73 -3.11 -14.98
C ALA A 140 -6.11 -2.27 -16.11
N GLY A 141 -5.31 -2.92 -17.00
CA GLY A 141 -4.59 -2.24 -18.08
C GLY A 141 -3.18 -1.79 -17.67
N ASP A 142 -2.34 -1.49 -18.65
CA ASP A 142 -0.92 -1.20 -18.46
C ASP A 142 -0.64 0.28 -18.10
N ASP A 143 -1.61 1.17 -18.22
CA ASP A 143 -1.54 2.59 -17.87
C ASP A 143 -1.90 2.89 -16.40
N VAL A 144 -2.09 1.84 -15.59
CA VAL A 144 -2.39 1.97 -14.17
C VAL A 144 -1.14 1.99 -13.29
N GLY A 145 -1.28 2.61 -12.12
CA GLY A 145 -0.36 2.55 -11.00
C GLY A 145 -1.12 2.22 -9.72
N VAL A 146 -0.57 2.65 -8.58
CA VAL A 146 -1.19 2.38 -7.27
C VAL A 146 -1.54 3.69 -6.53
N PRO A 147 -2.55 3.64 -5.62
CA PRO A 147 -3.34 2.48 -5.17
C PRO A 147 -4.21 1.92 -6.29
N LEU A 148 -4.37 0.60 -6.33
CA LEU A 148 -5.29 -0.08 -7.25
C LEU A 148 -6.15 -1.04 -6.43
N ILE A 149 -7.46 -1.05 -6.68
CA ILE A 149 -8.39 -2.01 -6.10
C ILE A 149 -8.95 -2.87 -7.22
N ILE A 150 -8.83 -4.18 -7.09
CA ILE A 150 -9.53 -5.14 -7.94
C ILE A 150 -10.68 -5.72 -7.15
N PHE A 151 -11.88 -5.58 -7.67
CA PHE A 151 -13.11 -6.15 -7.12
C PHE A 151 -13.40 -7.50 -7.75
N GLU A 152 -13.82 -8.46 -6.94
CA GLU A 152 -14.44 -9.70 -7.41
C GLU A 152 -15.95 -9.50 -7.42
N THR A 153 -16.56 -9.59 -8.59
CA THR A 153 -18.01 -9.44 -8.76
C THR A 153 -18.73 -10.74 -8.39
N SER A 154 -20.05 -10.70 -8.27
CA SER A 154 -20.86 -11.85 -7.85
C SER A 154 -20.86 -13.01 -8.85
N ASP A 155 -20.53 -12.76 -10.10
CA ASP A 155 -20.38 -13.75 -11.19
C ASP A 155 -18.94 -14.24 -11.37
N GLY A 156 -18.01 -13.77 -10.51
CA GLY A 156 -16.61 -14.18 -10.50
C GLY A 156 -15.72 -13.39 -11.46
N GLU A 157 -16.23 -12.34 -12.10
CA GLU A 157 -15.39 -11.43 -12.87
C GLU A 157 -14.52 -10.58 -11.93
N ARG A 158 -13.36 -10.17 -12.42
CA ARG A 158 -12.43 -9.29 -11.71
C ARG A 158 -12.32 -7.95 -12.44
N VAL A 159 -12.61 -6.86 -11.73
CA VAL A 159 -12.62 -5.52 -12.30
C VAL A 159 -11.69 -4.61 -11.50
N GLY A 160 -10.70 -4.00 -12.17
CA GLY A 160 -9.67 -3.19 -11.55
C GLY A 160 -9.89 -1.68 -11.71
N TYR A 161 -9.78 -0.92 -10.62
CA TYR A 161 -9.85 0.54 -10.65
C TYR A 161 -8.63 1.17 -9.97
N PHE A 162 -7.95 2.04 -10.71
CA PHE A 162 -6.90 2.88 -10.15
C PHE A 162 -7.49 3.88 -9.15
N GLY A 163 -7.11 3.77 -7.91
CA GLY A 163 -7.63 4.59 -6.82
C GLY A 163 -8.41 3.78 -5.78
N PRO A 164 -9.22 4.50 -4.96
CA PRO A 164 -9.42 5.94 -4.94
C PRO A 164 -8.19 6.71 -4.46
N VAL A 165 -7.77 7.72 -5.21
CA VAL A 165 -6.65 8.58 -4.82
C VAL A 165 -7.17 9.71 -3.94
N MET A 166 -7.05 9.57 -2.64
CA MET A 166 -7.57 10.52 -1.66
C MET A 166 -6.48 11.44 -1.11
N ARG A 167 -6.76 12.76 -1.07
CA ARG A 167 -5.81 13.74 -0.53
C ARG A 167 -5.57 13.59 0.98
N ARG A 168 -6.59 13.15 1.72
CA ARG A 168 -6.60 12.99 3.17
C ARG A 168 -7.46 11.80 3.57
N LEU A 169 -7.19 11.23 4.72
CA LEU A 169 -8.10 10.26 5.33
C LEU A 169 -9.44 10.95 5.64
N PRO A 170 -10.58 10.46 5.12
CA PRO A 170 -11.90 11.00 5.42
C PRO A 170 -12.31 10.68 6.86
N THR A 171 -13.40 11.28 7.35
CA THR A 171 -14.09 10.76 8.54
C THR A 171 -14.67 9.38 8.21
N LEU A 172 -14.93 8.54 9.23
CA LEU A 172 -15.50 7.20 9.01
C LEU A 172 -16.82 7.29 8.22
N GLU A 173 -17.75 8.16 8.62
CA GLU A 173 -19.03 8.38 7.92
C GLU A 173 -18.81 8.66 6.42
N ARG A 174 -17.94 9.64 6.10
CA ARG A 174 -17.64 9.97 4.70
C ARG A 174 -16.89 8.84 3.99
N GLY A 175 -16.09 8.09 4.72
CA GLY A 175 -15.38 6.90 4.22
C GLY A 175 -16.34 5.80 3.78
N LEU A 176 -17.38 5.55 4.58
CA LEU A 176 -18.45 4.60 4.26
C LEU A 176 -19.26 5.02 3.03
N GLU A 177 -19.64 6.31 2.91
CA GLU A 177 -20.31 6.82 1.72
C GLU A 177 -19.48 6.63 0.44
N ILE A 178 -18.16 6.89 0.53
CA ILE A 178 -17.23 6.68 -0.59
C ILE A 178 -17.16 5.21 -0.96
N TRP A 179 -17.07 4.32 0.03
CA TRP A 179 -17.02 2.89 -0.21
C TRP A 179 -18.29 2.36 -0.88
N ASP A 180 -19.45 2.68 -0.32
CA ASP A 180 -20.73 2.21 -0.84
C ASP A 180 -20.95 2.70 -2.29
N SER A 181 -20.54 3.94 -2.59
CA SER A 181 -20.57 4.48 -3.95
C SER A 181 -19.58 3.79 -4.89
N LEU A 182 -18.37 3.50 -4.39
CA LEU A 182 -17.35 2.83 -5.18
C LEU A 182 -17.75 1.40 -5.55
N VAL A 183 -18.36 0.67 -4.63
CA VAL A 183 -18.88 -0.68 -4.90
C VAL A 183 -19.92 -0.65 -6.01
N VAL A 184 -20.85 0.30 -5.97
CA VAL A 184 -21.87 0.47 -7.03
C VAL A 184 -21.24 0.74 -8.40
N ILE A 185 -20.20 1.59 -8.44
CA ILE A 185 -19.48 1.92 -9.67
C ILE A 185 -18.69 0.70 -10.16
N ALA A 186 -17.97 0.05 -9.26
CA ALA A 186 -17.04 -1.04 -9.60
C ALA A 186 -17.75 -2.31 -10.07
N THR A 187 -18.96 -2.57 -9.57
CA THR A 187 -19.75 -3.74 -9.97
C THR A 187 -20.69 -3.50 -11.16
N GLY A 188 -20.71 -2.27 -11.68
CA GLY A 188 -21.48 -1.91 -12.88
C GLY A 188 -20.68 -2.18 -14.17
N PRO A 189 -21.33 -2.64 -15.26
CA PRO A 189 -20.61 -3.15 -16.45
C PRO A 189 -20.00 -2.06 -17.35
N ASP A 190 -20.41 -0.81 -17.21
CA ASP A 190 -20.16 0.22 -18.24
C ASP A 190 -19.37 1.43 -17.72
N PHE A 191 -18.71 1.31 -16.56
CA PHE A 191 -17.97 2.42 -15.96
C PHE A 191 -16.46 2.12 -15.94
N TYR A 192 -15.67 2.90 -16.67
CA TYR A 192 -14.23 2.67 -16.82
C TYR A 192 -13.36 3.63 -16.02
N GLU A 193 -13.63 4.93 -16.03
CA GLU A 193 -12.74 5.91 -15.38
C GLU A 193 -13.50 7.15 -14.88
N LEU A 194 -13.06 7.64 -13.72
CA LEU A 194 -13.41 8.97 -13.21
C LEU A 194 -12.15 9.66 -12.69
N LYS A 195 -11.70 10.71 -13.39
CA LYS A 195 -10.46 11.42 -13.10
C LYS A 195 -10.65 12.92 -12.98
N ARG A 196 -9.96 13.54 -12.03
CA ARG A 196 -9.87 14.99 -11.93
C ARG A 196 -8.44 15.45 -11.66
N LYS A 197 -8.12 16.71 -11.98
CA LYS A 197 -6.81 17.31 -11.74
C LYS A 197 -6.44 17.26 -10.24
N ARG A 198 -5.26 16.71 -9.94
CA ARG A 198 -4.68 16.72 -8.59
C ARG A 198 -4.03 18.08 -8.34
N ALA A 199 -4.73 19.00 -7.69
CA ALA A 199 -4.24 20.38 -7.47
C ALA A 199 -3.37 20.53 -6.21
N ARG A 200 -3.25 19.51 -5.36
CA ARG A 200 -2.60 19.61 -4.04
C ARG A 200 -1.92 18.29 -3.66
N ARG A 201 -0.84 18.38 -2.88
CA ARG A 201 -0.13 17.23 -2.31
C ARG A 201 -1.00 16.44 -1.32
N SER A 202 -0.63 15.17 -1.10
CA SER A 202 -1.22 14.30 -0.08
C SER A 202 -1.08 14.91 1.32
N LYS A 203 -2.00 14.58 2.20
CA LYS A 203 -1.99 14.96 3.62
C LYS A 203 -1.90 13.70 4.49
N VAL A 204 -0.82 12.92 4.34
CA VAL A 204 -0.58 11.69 5.11
C VAL A 204 -0.72 11.89 6.62
N LYS A 205 -0.31 13.04 7.14
CA LYS A 205 -0.44 13.37 8.56
C LYS A 205 -1.87 13.28 9.11
N THR A 206 -2.90 13.25 8.24
CA THR A 206 -4.30 13.03 8.69
C THR A 206 -4.54 11.61 9.19
N THR A 207 -3.68 10.67 8.86
CA THR A 207 -3.76 9.28 9.34
C THR A 207 -3.20 9.13 10.76
N LYS A 208 -2.50 10.12 11.28
CA LYS A 208 -1.93 10.12 12.64
C LYS A 208 -2.99 9.88 13.73
N ARG A 209 -4.24 10.25 13.48
CA ARG A 209 -5.34 10.01 14.42
C ARG A 209 -5.59 8.52 14.73
N LEU A 210 -5.16 7.62 13.84
CA LEU A 210 -5.27 6.17 14.01
C LEU A 210 -4.14 5.59 14.88
N PHE A 211 -3.08 6.36 15.13
CA PHE A 211 -1.88 5.91 15.84
C PHE A 211 -1.50 6.92 16.93
N PRO A 212 -2.37 7.14 17.93
CA PRO A 212 -2.11 8.14 18.98
C PRO A 212 -0.87 7.82 19.82
N GLU A 213 -0.50 6.53 19.93
CA GLU A 213 0.68 6.07 20.68
C GLU A 213 1.99 6.55 20.07
N LEU A 214 2.06 6.69 18.74
CA LEU A 214 3.28 7.16 18.05
C LEU A 214 3.39 8.69 17.99
N THR A 215 2.33 9.39 18.36
CA THR A 215 2.27 10.85 18.22
C THR A 215 2.34 11.61 19.54
N LYS A 216 2.25 10.91 20.68
CA LYS A 216 2.45 11.49 22.01
C LYS A 216 3.92 11.74 22.21
N GLN A 217 4.31 12.99 22.45
CA GLN A 217 5.66 13.31 22.94
C GLN A 217 5.84 12.62 24.30
N PRO A 218 7.00 11.98 24.57
CA PRO A 218 7.32 11.57 25.94
C PRO A 218 7.29 12.81 26.84
N GLN A 219 6.56 12.71 27.95
CA GLN A 219 6.55 13.73 29.01
C GLN A 219 7.92 13.80 29.66
#